data_6bcfd1b9f333dbae172039b879de6ab3
#
_entry.id   6bcfd1b9f333dbae172039b879de6ab3
#
_cell.length_a   1.000
_cell.length_b   1.000
_cell.length_c   1.000
_cell.angle_alpha   90.00
_cell.angle_beta   90.00
_cell.angle_gamma   90.00
#
_symmetry.space_group_name_H-M   'P 1'
#
loop_
_entity.id
_entity.type
_entity.pdbx_description
1 polymer ?
#
loop_
_entity_poly.entity_id
_entity_poly.type
_entity_poly.pdbx_seq_one_letter_code
_entity_poly.pdbx_strand_id
1 'polypeptide(L)'
;GTTVMHEGFCNFNAGTLGACMVEGRISAGVVDEASDVGGGASIMGTMSGGGTVRITVGKRCLIGANAGIGISLGDDCVVEAGCYITAGARVRWTDGSVVKARELSGRPGLLFWRNSQTGALEAVVREKVWGKLNPELHTIA
;
A
#
# COMPACT_ATOMS: atom_id res chain seq x y z
N GLY A 1 -10.35 14.52 10.08
CA GLY A 1 -9.34 14.19 11.08
C GLY A 1 -8.03 13.71 10.50
N THR A 2 -7.83 13.80 9.18
CA THR A 2 -6.55 13.42 8.56
C THR A 2 -5.44 14.38 8.97
N THR A 3 -4.28 13.82 9.32
CA THR A 3 -3.07 14.58 9.58
C THR A 3 -2.14 14.46 8.38
N VAL A 4 -1.81 15.60 7.77
CA VAL A 4 -0.79 15.67 6.72
C VAL A 4 0.47 16.25 7.35
N MET A 5 1.49 15.41 7.45
CA MET A 5 2.75 15.80 8.09
C MET A 5 3.59 16.67 7.16
N HIS A 6 4.69 17.20 7.68
CA HIS A 6 5.53 18.18 7.00
C HIS A 6 5.96 17.74 5.58
N GLU A 7 6.31 16.47 5.42
CA GLU A 7 6.71 15.91 4.11
C GLU A 7 5.55 15.29 3.34
N GLY A 8 4.34 15.37 3.89
CA GLY A 8 3.16 14.82 3.25
C GLY A 8 2.58 15.75 2.19
N PHE A 9 1.90 15.16 1.22
CA PHE A 9 1.24 15.90 0.16
C PHE A 9 -0.03 15.19 -0.28
N CYS A 10 -1.12 15.94 -0.34
CA CYS A 10 -2.38 15.46 -0.89
C CYS A 10 -2.78 16.41 -2.01
N ASN A 11 -2.81 15.91 -3.24
CA ASN A 11 -3.11 16.75 -4.40
C ASN A 11 -4.57 17.25 -4.36
N PHE A 12 -4.88 18.30 -5.13
CA PHE A 12 -6.20 18.90 -5.12
C PHE A 12 -7.31 17.94 -5.59
N ASN A 13 -6.95 16.94 -6.40
CA ASN A 13 -7.87 15.93 -6.92
C ASN A 13 -7.77 14.59 -6.19
N ALA A 14 -7.09 14.57 -5.05
CA ALA A 14 -6.96 13.41 -4.18
C ALA A 14 -7.69 13.66 -2.86
N GLY A 15 -7.83 12.64 -2.04
CA GLY A 15 -8.46 12.83 -0.76
C GLY A 15 -8.41 11.62 0.14
N THR A 16 -8.87 11.83 1.36
CA THR A 16 -9.05 10.79 2.36
C THR A 16 -10.51 10.75 2.78
N LEU A 17 -11.01 9.57 3.10
CA LEU A 17 -12.42 9.39 3.49
C LEU A 17 -12.62 9.40 5.01
N GLY A 18 -11.55 9.44 5.77
CA GLY A 18 -11.58 9.49 7.23
C GLY A 18 -10.23 9.89 7.76
N ALA A 19 -10.01 9.71 9.06
CA ALA A 19 -8.75 10.08 9.68
C ALA A 19 -7.63 9.16 9.20
N CYS A 20 -6.63 9.75 8.53
CA CYS A 20 -5.45 9.06 8.02
C CYS A 20 -4.19 9.81 8.46
N MET A 21 -3.06 9.12 8.43
CA MET A 21 -1.74 9.74 8.56
C MET A 21 -1.11 9.82 7.18
N VAL A 22 -0.75 11.02 6.74
CA VAL A 22 -0.18 11.24 5.41
C VAL A 22 1.19 11.88 5.56
N GLU A 23 2.22 11.07 5.38
CA GLU A 23 3.61 11.52 5.36
C GLU A 23 4.24 11.39 3.98
N GLY A 24 3.53 10.80 3.05
CA GLY A 24 3.92 10.65 1.66
C GLY A 24 3.02 11.41 0.72
N ARG A 25 3.02 11.00 -0.54
CA ARG A 25 2.32 11.72 -1.62
C ARG A 25 1.09 10.95 -2.09
N ILE A 26 -0.06 11.61 -2.05
CA ILE A 26 -1.30 11.12 -2.68
C ILE A 26 -1.53 11.97 -3.93
N SER A 27 -1.26 11.39 -5.11
CA SER A 27 -1.30 12.15 -6.37
C SER A 27 -2.71 12.44 -6.87
N ALA A 28 -3.56 11.42 -6.93
CA ALA A 28 -4.95 11.60 -7.36
C ALA A 28 -5.89 10.50 -6.85
N GLY A 29 -5.40 9.66 -5.96
CA GLY A 29 -6.17 8.55 -5.42
C GLY A 29 -6.99 8.93 -4.20
N VAL A 30 -7.73 7.97 -3.71
CA VAL A 30 -8.53 8.09 -2.48
C VAL A 30 -8.02 7.08 -1.46
N VAL A 31 -7.76 7.56 -0.25
CA VAL A 31 -7.29 6.72 0.87
C VAL A 31 -8.37 6.71 1.94
N ASP A 32 -8.80 5.51 2.31
CA ASP A 32 -9.84 5.34 3.32
C ASP A 32 -9.27 5.41 4.75
N GLU A 33 -10.15 5.45 5.72
CA GLU A 33 -9.83 5.77 7.11
C GLU A 33 -8.82 4.83 7.76
N ALA A 34 -8.11 5.34 8.74
CA ALA A 34 -7.14 4.61 9.55
C ALA A 34 -5.95 4.05 8.75
N SER A 35 -5.72 4.55 7.55
CA SER A 35 -4.57 4.18 6.74
C SER A 35 -3.41 5.12 6.98
N ASP A 36 -2.20 4.60 6.77
CA ASP A 36 -0.95 5.31 7.00
C ASP A 36 -0.15 5.32 5.70
N VAL A 37 0.08 6.51 5.17
CA VAL A 37 0.93 6.71 4.00
C VAL A 37 2.29 7.17 4.51
N GLY A 38 3.24 6.26 4.54
CA GLY A 38 4.56 6.47 5.15
C GLY A 38 5.39 7.55 4.46
N GLY A 39 6.42 8.00 5.16
CA GLY A 39 7.31 9.06 4.69
C GLY A 39 7.92 8.73 3.35
N GLY A 40 7.78 9.63 2.37
CA GLY A 40 8.30 9.42 1.02
C GLY A 40 7.53 8.40 0.18
N ALA A 41 6.47 7.79 0.71
CA ALA A 41 5.63 6.88 -0.08
C ALA A 41 4.88 7.64 -1.17
N SER A 42 4.51 6.93 -2.23
CA SER A 42 3.84 7.54 -3.38
C SER A 42 2.65 6.69 -3.83
N ILE A 43 1.48 7.31 -3.88
CA ILE A 43 0.28 6.69 -4.44
C ILE A 43 0.03 7.32 -5.81
N MET A 44 0.11 6.51 -6.85
CA MET A 44 -0.17 6.95 -8.22
C MET A 44 -1.65 7.31 -8.37
N GLY A 45 -1.93 8.20 -9.31
CA GLY A 45 -3.31 8.63 -9.54
C GLY A 45 -4.18 7.59 -10.21
N THR A 46 -3.60 6.86 -11.16
CA THR A 46 -4.29 5.81 -11.90
C THR A 46 -3.43 4.57 -11.97
N MET A 47 -4.07 3.44 -12.25
CA MET A 47 -3.35 2.19 -12.43
C MET A 47 -2.28 2.36 -13.49
N SER A 48 -1.04 1.98 -13.15
CA SER A 48 0.10 2.14 -14.04
C SER A 48 -0.05 1.28 -15.31
N GLY A 49 0.61 1.70 -16.37
CA GLY A 49 0.52 1.01 -17.66
C GLY A 49 -0.55 1.54 -18.59
N GLY A 50 -0.98 2.80 -18.40
CA GLY A 50 -1.92 3.47 -19.29
C GLY A 50 -3.39 3.28 -18.92
N GLY A 51 -3.67 2.78 -17.73
CA GLY A 51 -5.04 2.60 -17.25
C GLY A 51 -5.72 3.93 -16.91
N THR A 52 -7.04 3.93 -16.97
CA THR A 52 -7.88 5.06 -16.55
C THR A 52 -8.50 4.83 -15.17
N VAL A 53 -8.31 3.64 -14.60
CA VAL A 53 -8.85 3.28 -13.29
C VAL A 53 -8.08 4.01 -12.20
N ARG A 54 -8.79 4.75 -11.37
CA ARG A 54 -8.17 5.47 -10.24
C ARG A 54 -7.75 4.51 -9.16
N ILE A 55 -6.63 4.85 -8.53
CA ILE A 55 -6.11 4.09 -7.39
C ILE A 55 -6.95 4.42 -6.16
N THR A 56 -7.36 3.38 -5.44
CA THR A 56 -7.99 3.50 -4.14
C THR A 56 -7.23 2.66 -3.12
N VAL A 57 -7.15 3.18 -1.91
CA VAL A 57 -6.54 2.46 -0.78
C VAL A 57 -7.63 2.27 0.26
N GLY A 58 -7.84 1.04 0.66
CA GLY A 58 -8.85 0.69 1.64
C GLY A 58 -8.50 1.14 3.05
N LYS A 59 -9.28 0.66 4.00
CA LYS A 59 -9.12 1.02 5.42
C LYS A 59 -7.97 0.26 6.05
N ARG A 60 -7.35 0.87 7.04
CA ARG A 60 -6.32 0.25 7.88
C ARG A 60 -5.14 -0.31 7.06
N CYS A 61 -4.80 0.37 5.98
CA CYS A 61 -3.63 0.01 5.19
C CYS A 61 -2.40 0.73 5.71
N LEU A 62 -1.25 0.08 5.55
CA LEU A 62 0.05 0.69 5.83
C LEU A 62 0.88 0.65 4.55
N ILE A 63 1.25 1.82 4.06
CA ILE A 63 2.20 1.94 2.95
C ILE A 63 3.50 2.43 3.56
N GLY A 64 4.49 1.56 3.59
CA GLY A 64 5.76 1.83 4.27
C GLY A 64 6.55 2.97 3.65
N ALA A 65 7.53 3.47 4.38
CA ALA A 65 8.36 4.58 3.95
C ALA A 65 9.00 4.28 2.58
N ASN A 66 8.98 5.27 1.69
CA ASN A 66 9.54 5.18 0.34
C ASN A 66 8.95 4.04 -0.51
N ALA A 67 7.83 3.48 -0.12
CA ALA A 67 7.08 2.54 -0.95
C ALA A 67 6.24 3.30 -1.98
N GLY A 68 5.75 2.57 -2.97
CA GLY A 68 4.86 3.17 -3.95
C GLY A 68 3.87 2.15 -4.48
N ILE A 69 2.71 2.61 -4.89
CA ILE A 69 1.69 1.75 -5.47
C ILE A 69 1.12 2.34 -6.76
N GLY A 70 1.03 1.48 -7.77
CA GLY A 70 0.35 1.72 -9.03
C GLY A 70 -0.82 0.78 -9.23
N ILE A 71 -1.31 0.18 -8.15
CA ILE A 71 -2.53 -0.64 -8.08
C ILE A 71 -3.36 -0.18 -6.89
N SER A 72 -4.62 -0.56 -6.85
CA SER A 72 -5.45 -0.33 -5.68
C SER A 72 -5.17 -1.36 -4.59
N LEU A 73 -5.41 -0.98 -3.34
CA LEU A 73 -5.34 -1.89 -2.19
C LEU A 73 -6.72 -1.99 -1.56
N GLY A 74 -7.13 -3.22 -1.23
CA GLY A 74 -8.30 -3.42 -0.39
C GLY A 74 -7.97 -3.14 1.08
N ASP A 75 -8.92 -3.39 1.97
CA ASP A 75 -8.71 -3.14 3.40
C ASP A 75 -7.59 -4.02 3.97
N ASP A 76 -6.94 -3.52 5.00
CA ASP A 76 -5.97 -4.28 5.78
C ASP A 76 -4.74 -4.76 5.00
N CYS A 77 -4.32 -4.01 3.99
CA CYS A 77 -3.12 -4.31 3.22
C CYS A 77 -1.90 -3.61 3.81
N VAL A 78 -0.75 -4.22 3.62
CA VAL A 78 0.55 -3.65 3.99
C VAL A 78 1.49 -3.72 2.80
N VAL A 79 2.18 -2.63 2.55
CA VAL A 79 3.29 -2.59 1.59
C VAL A 79 4.55 -2.27 2.38
N GLU A 80 5.53 -3.17 2.32
CA GLU A 80 6.80 -2.99 3.02
C GLU A 80 7.52 -1.74 2.52
N ALA A 81 8.24 -1.08 3.43
CA ALA A 81 9.06 0.07 3.08
C ALA A 81 9.99 -0.24 1.89
N GLY A 82 10.12 0.69 0.99
CA GLY A 82 10.98 0.58 -0.18
C GLY A 82 10.41 -0.24 -1.33
N CYS A 83 9.26 -0.90 -1.17
CA CYS A 83 8.65 -1.65 -2.26
C CYS A 83 7.87 -0.73 -3.20
N TYR A 84 8.11 -0.84 -4.50
CA TYR A 84 7.33 -0.10 -5.48
C TYR A 84 6.55 -1.08 -6.36
N ILE A 85 5.22 -1.02 -6.30
CA ILE A 85 4.34 -2.00 -6.93
C ILE A 85 3.61 -1.34 -8.08
N THR A 86 4.12 -1.53 -9.30
CA THR A 86 3.42 -1.11 -10.51
C THR A 86 2.47 -2.20 -10.96
N ALA A 87 1.48 -1.85 -11.77
CA ALA A 87 0.47 -2.81 -12.23
C ALA A 87 1.08 -3.99 -12.99
N GLY A 88 2.16 -3.76 -13.72
CA GLY A 88 2.85 -4.80 -14.48
C GLY A 88 3.93 -5.54 -13.71
N ALA A 89 4.19 -5.18 -12.45
CA ALA A 89 5.20 -5.84 -11.66
C ALA A 89 4.87 -7.33 -11.48
N ARG A 90 5.89 -8.18 -11.59
CA ARG A 90 5.72 -9.61 -11.35
C ARG A 90 5.83 -9.86 -9.85
N VAL A 91 4.83 -10.52 -9.31
CA VAL A 91 4.70 -10.79 -7.88
C VAL A 91 4.60 -12.29 -7.67
N ARG A 92 5.42 -12.82 -6.78
CA ARG A 92 5.31 -14.22 -6.39
C ARG A 92 4.17 -14.35 -5.38
N TRP A 93 3.19 -15.13 -5.74
CA TRP A 93 2.00 -15.37 -4.92
C TRP A 93 2.24 -16.49 -3.89
N THR A 94 1.31 -16.63 -2.96
CA THR A 94 1.42 -17.59 -1.84
C THR A 94 1.63 -19.04 -2.26
N ASP A 95 1.11 -19.42 -3.42
CA ASP A 95 1.25 -20.80 -3.97
C ASP A 95 2.53 -21.00 -4.75
N GLY A 96 3.40 -19.99 -4.83
CA GLY A 96 4.63 -20.01 -5.58
C GLY A 96 4.50 -19.60 -7.04
N SER A 97 3.28 -19.41 -7.54
CA SER A 97 3.07 -18.90 -8.90
C SER A 97 3.45 -17.42 -8.99
N VAL A 98 3.76 -16.97 -10.20
CA VAL A 98 4.07 -15.56 -10.47
C VAL A 98 2.90 -14.94 -11.20
N VAL A 99 2.35 -13.86 -10.63
CA VAL A 99 1.24 -13.11 -11.22
C VAL A 99 1.65 -11.67 -11.43
N LYS A 100 0.92 -10.94 -12.26
CA LYS A 100 1.11 -9.49 -12.35
C LYS A 100 0.36 -8.80 -11.20
N ALA A 101 0.95 -7.75 -10.66
CA ALA A 101 0.35 -7.03 -9.54
C ALA A 101 -1.07 -6.55 -9.83
N ARG A 102 -1.38 -6.21 -11.09
CA ARG A 102 -2.73 -5.79 -11.46
C ARG A 102 -3.80 -6.84 -11.12
N GLU A 103 -3.45 -8.11 -11.10
CA GLU A 103 -4.38 -9.18 -10.76
C GLU A 103 -4.70 -9.20 -9.27
N LEU A 104 -3.90 -8.53 -8.47
CA LEU A 104 -4.08 -8.41 -7.03
C LEU A 104 -4.72 -7.08 -6.63
N SER A 105 -4.98 -6.19 -7.61
CA SER A 105 -5.52 -4.87 -7.35
C SER A 105 -6.88 -4.95 -6.64
N GLY A 106 -7.01 -4.21 -5.55
CA GLY A 106 -8.25 -4.15 -4.79
C GLY A 106 -8.50 -5.30 -3.83
N ARG A 107 -7.65 -6.32 -3.79
CA ARG A 107 -7.83 -7.42 -2.84
C ARG A 107 -7.47 -6.99 -1.42
N PRO A 108 -8.27 -7.37 -0.43
CA PRO A 108 -7.97 -7.05 0.97
C PRO A 108 -6.97 -8.02 1.58
N GLY A 109 -6.37 -7.60 2.69
CA GLY A 109 -5.59 -8.48 3.55
C GLY A 109 -4.28 -8.97 2.95
N LEU A 110 -3.64 -8.20 2.07
CA LEU A 110 -2.39 -8.61 1.45
C LEU A 110 -1.20 -7.89 2.09
N LEU A 111 -0.09 -8.63 2.20
CA LEU A 111 1.22 -8.06 2.50
C LEU A 111 2.09 -8.19 1.27
N PHE A 112 2.56 -7.05 0.76
CA PHE A 112 3.56 -6.99 -0.31
C PHE A 112 4.92 -6.71 0.30
N TRP A 113 5.91 -7.52 -0.05
CA TRP A 113 7.26 -7.37 0.48
C TRP A 113 8.29 -7.84 -0.55
N ARG A 114 9.54 -7.43 -0.35
CA ARG A 114 10.65 -7.86 -1.19
C ARG A 114 11.48 -8.88 -0.44
N ASN A 115 11.69 -10.03 -1.06
CA ASN A 115 12.59 -11.04 -0.52
C ASN A 115 14.03 -10.56 -0.72
N SER A 116 14.73 -10.28 0.37
CA SER A 116 16.08 -9.72 0.30
C SER A 116 17.12 -10.72 -0.24
N GLN A 117 16.82 -12.00 -0.24
CA GLN A 117 17.73 -13.03 -0.78
C GLN A 117 17.59 -13.17 -2.28
N THR A 118 16.37 -13.15 -2.80
CA THR A 118 16.09 -13.38 -4.22
C THR A 118 15.85 -12.08 -4.98
N GLY A 119 15.53 -11.00 -4.28
CA GLY A 119 15.10 -9.74 -4.89
C GLY A 119 13.66 -9.78 -5.39
N ALA A 120 12.98 -10.88 -5.27
CA ALA A 120 11.62 -11.03 -5.78
C ALA A 120 10.63 -10.22 -4.95
N LEU A 121 9.69 -9.55 -5.63
CA LEU A 121 8.53 -8.99 -4.99
C LEU A 121 7.54 -10.12 -4.70
N GLU A 122 7.07 -10.21 -3.47
CA GLU A 122 6.18 -11.28 -3.04
C GLU A 122 4.93 -10.69 -2.40
N ALA A 123 3.84 -11.43 -2.50
CA ALA A 123 2.60 -11.08 -1.84
C ALA A 123 2.03 -12.30 -1.12
N VAL A 124 1.59 -12.09 0.09
CA VAL A 124 0.97 -13.13 0.90
C VAL A 124 -0.34 -12.62 1.47
N VAL A 125 -1.27 -13.54 1.70
CA VAL A 125 -2.51 -13.22 2.41
C VAL A 125 -2.17 -13.09 3.89
N ARG A 126 -2.52 -11.94 4.45
CA ARG A 126 -2.40 -11.73 5.89
C ARG A 126 -3.60 -12.37 6.56
N GLU A 127 -3.36 -13.45 7.25
CA GLU A 127 -4.41 -13.97 8.12
C GLU A 127 -4.68 -12.95 9.23
N LYS A 128 -5.82 -13.11 9.91
CA LYS A 128 -6.27 -12.21 10.99
C LYS A 128 -5.31 -12.25 12.21
N VAL A 129 -4.03 -12.09 11.96
CA VAL A 129 -2.98 -12.19 12.97
C VAL A 129 -2.54 -10.82 13.45
N TRP A 130 -3.15 -9.74 12.95
CA TRP A 130 -2.85 -8.38 13.37
C TRP A 130 -2.90 -8.23 14.89
N GLY A 131 -3.92 -8.81 15.51
CA GLY A 131 -4.07 -8.72 16.94
C GLY A 131 -2.99 -9.44 17.73
N LYS A 132 -2.26 -10.38 17.11
CA LYS A 132 -1.18 -11.12 17.77
C LYS A 132 0.21 -10.56 17.47
N LEU A 133 0.41 -10.06 16.26
CA LEU A 133 1.72 -9.52 15.85
C LEU A 133 1.87 -8.04 16.18
N ASN A 134 0.79 -7.29 16.10
CA ASN A 134 0.83 -5.85 16.31
C ASN A 134 1.36 -5.40 17.67
N PRO A 135 0.96 -6.02 18.80
CA PRO A 135 1.49 -5.59 20.08
C PRO A 135 3.01 -5.66 20.15
N GLU A 136 3.62 -6.71 19.59
CA GLU A 136 5.07 -6.85 19.56
C GLU A 136 5.72 -5.83 18.64
N LEU A 137 5.17 -5.64 17.46
CA LEU A 137 5.68 -4.66 16.50
C LEU A 137 5.56 -3.23 17.04
N HIS A 138 4.47 -2.91 17.70
CA HIS A 138 4.28 -1.59 18.29
C HIS A 138 5.12 -1.35 19.52
N THR A 139 5.46 -2.38 20.27
CA THR A 139 6.36 -2.25 21.40
C THR A 139 7.82 -2.08 20.97
N ILE A 140 8.18 -2.58 19.83
CA ILE A 140 9.54 -2.45 19.28
C ILE A 140 9.70 -1.12 18.55
N ALA A 141 8.63 -0.65 17.96
CA ALA A 141 8.61 0.63 17.27
C ALA A 141 8.31 1.74 18.26
#